data_2c4b4094f552ac1721918826acc64b13
#
_entry.id   2c4b4094f552ac1721918826acc64b13
#
_cell.length_a   1.000
_cell.length_b   1.000
_cell.length_c   1.000
_cell.angle_alpha   90.00
_cell.angle_beta   90.00
_cell.angle_gamma   90.00
#
_symmetry.space_group_name_H-M   'P 1'
#
loop_
_entity.id
_entity.type
_entity.pdbx_description
1 polymer ?
#
loop_
_entity_poly.entity_id
_entity_poly.type
_entity_poly.pdbx_seq_one_letter_code
_entity_poly.pdbx_strand_id
1 'polypeptide(L)'
;KSGAIGKPVAVDATCTSLTEIGSDPDYFRKNWNSSCAWGPTALLPVFQILGTDYKDMRIASVFADEKKTFDRFSKFDFTFDCAVATVKVGSGVKSEGELIVSGTNGYVYVPAPWWKTDYFEVRYENATENKRYFYQLNGEGIRYEIVAFVKAVENGKMTDCVSQGISREICKVVSKRERTEIKA
;
A
#
# COMPACT_ATOMS: atom_id res chain seq x y z
N LYS A 1 -3.64 16.93 3.82
CA LYS A 1 -3.65 17.89 4.95
C LYS A 1 -4.44 19.18 4.63
N SER A 2 -4.97 19.29 3.42
CA SER A 2 -5.79 20.45 3.01
C SER A 2 -7.21 20.46 3.63
N GLY A 3 -7.65 19.35 4.22
CA GLY A 3 -9.01 19.22 4.73
C GLY A 3 -10.08 18.97 3.64
N ALA A 4 -9.69 18.81 2.37
CA ALA A 4 -10.64 18.71 1.25
C ALA A 4 -11.67 17.59 1.42
N ILE A 5 -11.28 16.44 1.96
CA ILE A 5 -12.18 15.30 2.22
C ILE A 5 -12.67 15.23 3.67
N GLY A 6 -12.41 16.24 4.49
CA GLY A 6 -12.67 16.20 5.93
C GLY A 6 -11.69 15.29 6.68
N LYS A 7 -12.18 14.54 7.68
CA LYS A 7 -11.38 13.56 8.43
C LYS A 7 -11.33 12.23 7.67
N PRO A 8 -10.16 11.65 7.39
CA PRO A 8 -10.06 10.30 6.83
C PRO A 8 -10.69 9.27 7.77
N VAL A 9 -11.53 8.38 7.23
CA VAL A 9 -12.22 7.30 7.97
C VAL A 9 -11.93 5.91 7.41
N ALA A 10 -11.50 5.82 6.14
CA ALA A 10 -11.05 4.55 5.58
C ALA A 10 -9.94 4.76 4.56
N VAL A 11 -9.02 3.78 4.45
CA VAL A 11 -8.00 3.71 3.40
C VAL A 11 -8.02 2.31 2.82
N ASP A 12 -8.25 2.21 1.51
CA ASP A 12 -8.24 0.95 0.75
C ASP A 12 -7.15 1.02 -0.31
N ALA A 13 -6.18 0.12 -0.25
CA ALA A 13 -5.07 0.06 -1.19
C ALA A 13 -4.90 -1.35 -1.76
N THR A 14 -4.83 -1.48 -3.08
CA THR A 14 -4.67 -2.77 -3.76
C THR A 14 -3.46 -2.74 -4.68
N CYS A 15 -2.53 -3.70 -4.51
CA CYS A 15 -1.38 -3.92 -5.38
C CYS A 15 -1.30 -5.38 -5.81
N THR A 16 -1.62 -5.67 -7.07
CA THR A 16 -1.60 -7.03 -7.61
C THR A 16 -0.93 -7.07 -8.97
N SER A 17 -0.33 -8.22 -9.29
CA SER A 17 0.28 -8.49 -10.60
C SER A 17 0.01 -9.92 -11.05
N LEU A 18 0.03 -10.15 -12.38
CA LEU A 18 -0.01 -11.50 -12.96
C LEU A 18 1.39 -12.14 -13.06
N THR A 19 2.31 -11.74 -12.21
CA THR A 19 3.63 -12.38 -12.16
C THR A 19 3.45 -13.87 -11.88
N GLU A 20 3.98 -14.69 -12.78
CA GLU A 20 3.92 -16.15 -12.64
C GLU A 20 4.65 -16.59 -11.37
N ILE A 21 4.02 -17.47 -10.61
CA ILE A 21 4.61 -18.08 -9.42
C ILE A 21 5.01 -19.50 -9.77
N GLY A 22 6.30 -19.80 -9.68
CA GLY A 22 6.81 -21.16 -9.85
C GLY A 22 6.29 -22.10 -8.75
N SER A 23 6.28 -23.39 -9.04
CA SER A 23 5.78 -24.43 -8.12
C SER A 23 6.89 -25.16 -7.36
N ASP A 24 8.16 -24.95 -7.71
CA ASP A 24 9.25 -25.65 -7.05
C ASP A 24 9.72 -24.95 -5.75
N PRO A 25 10.22 -25.69 -4.77
CA PRO A 25 10.69 -25.15 -3.50
C PRO A 25 11.84 -24.14 -3.63
N ASP A 26 12.65 -24.24 -4.69
CA ASP A 26 13.74 -23.30 -4.96
C ASP A 26 13.21 -21.93 -5.40
N TYR A 27 12.09 -21.89 -6.13
CA TYR A 27 11.42 -20.65 -6.47
C TYR A 27 11.02 -19.89 -5.21
N PHE A 28 10.34 -20.53 -4.27
CA PHE A 28 9.87 -19.91 -3.03
C PHE A 28 10.99 -19.38 -2.13
N ARG A 29 12.16 -19.99 -2.21
CA ARG A 29 13.33 -19.58 -1.44
C ARG A 29 14.06 -18.37 -2.05
N LYS A 30 14.03 -18.23 -3.39
CA LYS A 30 14.76 -17.20 -4.14
C LYS A 30 13.93 -15.95 -4.42
N ASN A 31 12.61 -16.03 -4.32
CA ASN A 31 11.70 -14.94 -4.69
C ASN A 31 10.95 -14.41 -3.48
N TRP A 32 10.51 -13.18 -3.57
CA TRP A 32 9.68 -12.55 -2.57
C TRP A 32 8.22 -12.99 -2.73
N ASN A 33 7.58 -13.31 -1.63
CA ASN A 33 6.15 -13.53 -1.56
C ASN A 33 5.37 -12.22 -1.75
N SER A 34 4.07 -12.28 -1.91
CA SER A 34 3.24 -11.11 -2.22
C SER A 34 3.33 -10.03 -1.15
N SER A 35 3.35 -10.39 0.13
CA SER A 35 3.48 -9.44 1.22
C SER A 35 4.82 -8.70 1.20
N CYS A 36 5.91 -9.37 0.88
CA CYS A 36 7.23 -8.75 0.80
C CYS A 36 7.39 -7.92 -0.48
N ALA A 37 6.85 -8.38 -1.61
CA ALA A 37 6.98 -7.71 -2.90
C ALA A 37 6.13 -6.42 -2.99
N TRP A 38 4.88 -6.49 -2.56
CA TRP A 38 3.90 -5.40 -2.71
C TRP A 38 3.53 -4.69 -1.41
N GLY A 39 3.74 -5.35 -0.26
CA GLY A 39 3.37 -4.81 1.05
C GLY A 39 3.96 -3.44 1.33
N PRO A 40 5.27 -3.19 1.11
CA PRO A 40 5.85 -1.87 1.34
C PRO A 40 5.14 -0.75 0.58
N THR A 41 4.83 -0.97 -0.69
CA THR A 41 4.09 0.00 -1.51
C THR A 41 2.66 0.19 -1.00
N ALA A 42 1.93 -0.90 -0.76
CA ALA A 42 0.50 -0.84 -0.43
C ALA A 42 0.21 -0.35 1.00
N LEU A 43 1.11 -0.60 1.96
CA LEU A 43 0.98 -0.17 3.36
C LEU A 43 1.37 1.30 3.57
N LEU A 44 2.24 1.84 2.70
CA LEU A 44 2.76 3.19 2.84
C LEU A 44 1.67 4.26 2.96
N PRO A 45 0.66 4.35 2.05
CA PRO A 45 -0.39 5.36 2.15
C PRO A 45 -1.23 5.22 3.43
N VAL A 46 -1.47 4.00 3.91
CA VAL A 46 -2.20 3.77 5.17
C VAL A 46 -1.48 4.45 6.32
N PHE A 47 -0.19 4.17 6.51
CA PHE A 47 0.57 4.72 7.64
C PHE A 47 0.93 6.20 7.48
N GLN A 48 1.02 6.71 6.25
CA GLN A 48 1.17 8.15 6.01
C GLN A 48 -0.08 8.96 6.34
N ILE A 49 -1.27 8.38 6.16
CA ILE A 49 -2.55 9.06 6.34
C ILE A 49 -3.10 8.86 7.74
N LEU A 50 -3.10 7.62 8.24
CA LEU A 50 -3.72 7.23 9.52
C LEU A 50 -2.72 7.09 10.67
N GLY A 51 -1.41 7.10 10.40
CA GLY A 51 -0.38 6.84 11.41
C GLY A 51 -0.15 5.35 11.64
N THR A 52 0.70 5.02 12.63
CA THR A 52 1.11 3.65 12.96
C THR A 52 0.43 3.09 14.21
N ASP A 53 -0.41 3.86 14.88
CA ASP A 53 -1.03 3.52 16.17
C ASP A 53 -2.38 2.79 15.98
N TYR A 54 -2.38 1.72 15.18
CA TYR A 54 -3.57 0.87 15.04
C TYR A 54 -3.80 0.01 16.29
N LYS A 55 -5.07 -0.26 16.61
CA LYS A 55 -5.51 -1.04 17.79
C LYS A 55 -5.53 -2.54 17.51
N ASP A 56 -5.91 -2.92 16.29
CA ASP A 56 -5.98 -4.32 15.86
C ASP A 56 -5.51 -4.45 14.42
N MET A 57 -4.94 -5.60 14.10
CA MET A 57 -4.56 -5.98 12.75
C MET A 57 -4.81 -7.47 12.51
N ARG A 58 -5.49 -7.78 11.43
CA ARG A 58 -5.73 -9.14 10.96
C ARG A 58 -5.13 -9.34 9.58
N ILE A 59 -4.52 -10.51 9.37
CA ILE A 59 -3.97 -10.88 8.07
C ILE A 59 -4.62 -12.19 7.65
N ALA A 60 -5.23 -12.19 6.46
CA ALA A 60 -5.76 -13.38 5.82
C ALA A 60 -4.95 -13.65 4.54
N SER A 61 -4.47 -14.88 4.35
CA SER A 61 -3.57 -15.21 3.24
C SER A 61 -3.97 -16.50 2.53
N VAL A 62 -3.80 -16.50 1.21
CA VAL A 62 -3.78 -17.68 0.36
C VAL A 62 -2.31 -18.01 0.08
N PHE A 63 -1.87 -19.22 0.41
CA PHE A 63 -0.50 -19.64 0.24
C PHE A 63 -0.30 -20.43 -1.07
N ALA A 64 0.87 -20.30 -1.67
CA ALA A 64 1.27 -21.05 -2.84
C ALA A 64 1.99 -22.36 -2.47
N ASP A 65 2.49 -22.48 -1.24
CA ASP A 65 3.22 -23.62 -0.73
C ASP A 65 2.53 -24.27 0.48
N GLU A 66 2.70 -25.58 0.65
CA GLU A 66 2.13 -26.35 1.76
C GLU A 66 2.71 -25.92 3.13
N LYS A 67 3.93 -25.39 3.15
CA LYS A 67 4.60 -24.91 4.37
C LYS A 67 4.09 -23.54 4.84
N LYS A 68 3.22 -22.89 4.06
CA LYS A 68 2.64 -21.57 4.34
C LYS A 68 3.71 -20.49 4.54
N THR A 69 4.76 -20.54 3.74
CA THR A 69 5.86 -19.57 3.78
C THR A 69 5.78 -18.54 2.65
N PHE A 70 5.11 -18.89 1.56
CA PHE A 70 4.97 -18.06 0.38
C PHE A 70 3.49 -17.71 0.14
N ASP A 71 3.07 -16.51 0.53
CA ASP A 71 1.73 -16.02 0.25
C ASP A 71 1.61 -15.57 -1.21
N ARG A 72 0.60 -16.10 -1.91
CA ARG A 72 0.18 -15.68 -3.25
C ARG A 72 -0.70 -14.43 -3.18
N PHE A 73 -1.52 -14.35 -2.15
CA PHE A 73 -2.41 -13.23 -1.91
C PHE A 73 -2.56 -13.03 -0.40
N SER A 74 -2.50 -11.78 0.02
CA SER A 74 -2.75 -11.42 1.42
C SER A 74 -3.61 -10.18 1.52
N LYS A 75 -4.54 -10.22 2.47
CA LYS A 75 -5.39 -9.11 2.88
C LYS A 75 -5.00 -8.72 4.31
N PHE A 76 -4.74 -7.44 4.50
CA PHE A 76 -4.47 -6.84 5.81
C PHE A 76 -5.62 -5.92 6.15
N ASP A 77 -6.25 -6.13 7.29
CA ASP A 77 -7.28 -5.27 7.83
C ASP A 77 -6.76 -4.62 9.11
N PHE A 78 -6.84 -3.30 9.19
CA PHE A 78 -6.41 -2.50 10.34
C PHE A 78 -7.59 -1.78 10.96
N THR A 79 -7.62 -1.71 12.28
CA THR A 79 -8.56 -0.90 13.04
C THR A 79 -7.79 0.15 13.82
N PHE A 80 -8.12 1.43 13.61
CA PHE A 80 -7.65 2.58 14.36
C PHE A 80 -8.76 3.12 15.27
N ASP A 81 -8.47 4.10 16.11
CA ASP A 81 -9.49 4.70 17.00
C ASP A 81 -10.70 5.29 16.24
N CYS A 82 -10.44 5.94 15.10
CA CYS A 82 -11.48 6.64 14.32
C CYS A 82 -11.46 6.28 12.84
N ALA A 83 -10.75 5.21 12.44
CA ALA A 83 -10.60 4.83 11.05
C ALA A 83 -10.34 3.34 10.89
N VAL A 84 -10.50 2.84 9.68
CA VAL A 84 -10.12 1.48 9.28
C VAL A 84 -9.24 1.53 8.03
N ALA A 85 -8.48 0.47 7.78
CA ALA A 85 -7.81 0.32 6.50
C ALA A 85 -7.81 -1.12 6.02
N THR A 86 -7.92 -1.30 4.71
CA THR A 86 -7.80 -2.58 4.03
C THR A 86 -6.70 -2.51 2.98
N VAL A 87 -5.73 -3.41 3.07
CA VAL A 87 -4.65 -3.53 2.09
C VAL A 87 -4.72 -4.92 1.47
N LYS A 88 -4.68 -4.99 0.14
CA LYS A 88 -4.65 -6.24 -0.62
C LYS A 88 -3.39 -6.29 -1.47
N VAL A 89 -2.65 -7.38 -1.36
CA VAL A 89 -1.44 -7.61 -2.15
C VAL A 89 -1.49 -8.99 -2.79
N GLY A 90 -1.00 -9.12 -4.03
CA GLY A 90 -1.04 -10.42 -4.72
C GLY A 90 -0.06 -10.52 -5.87
N SER A 91 0.54 -11.72 -6.02
CA SER A 91 1.32 -12.14 -7.17
C SER A 91 0.67 -13.38 -7.81
N GLY A 92 0.55 -13.37 -9.14
CA GLY A 92 -0.25 -14.37 -9.87
C GLY A 92 -1.76 -14.21 -9.66
N VAL A 93 -2.20 -13.02 -9.24
CA VAL A 93 -3.61 -12.63 -9.07
C VAL A 93 -3.77 -11.23 -9.65
N LYS A 94 -4.85 -11.00 -10.39
CA LYS A 94 -5.17 -9.68 -10.93
C LYS A 94 -6.47 -9.16 -10.35
N SER A 95 -6.43 -7.94 -9.84
CA SER A 95 -7.61 -7.16 -9.48
C SER A 95 -7.41 -5.71 -9.89
N GLU A 96 -8.43 -4.87 -9.70
CA GLU A 96 -8.28 -3.43 -9.84
C GLU A 96 -7.23 -2.94 -8.82
N GLY A 97 -6.26 -2.17 -9.27
CA GLY A 97 -5.16 -1.67 -8.45
C GLY A 97 -5.35 -0.18 -8.13
N GLU A 98 -6.46 0.15 -7.47
CA GLU A 98 -6.81 1.51 -7.04
C GLU A 98 -6.34 1.78 -5.61
N LEU A 99 -6.27 3.09 -5.26
CA LEU A 99 -6.18 3.57 -3.89
C LEU A 99 -7.35 4.51 -3.63
N ILE A 100 -8.11 4.22 -2.57
CA ILE A 100 -9.24 5.04 -2.13
C ILE A 100 -9.00 5.50 -0.70
N VAL A 101 -9.18 6.81 -0.47
CA VAL A 101 -9.15 7.39 0.87
C VAL A 101 -10.49 8.04 1.14
N SER A 102 -11.32 7.40 1.94
CA SER A 102 -12.66 7.90 2.30
C SER A 102 -12.57 8.87 3.47
N GLY A 103 -13.29 9.96 3.39
CA GLY A 103 -13.36 10.98 4.42
C GLY A 103 -14.78 11.42 4.72
N THR A 104 -14.93 12.29 5.72
CA THR A 104 -16.25 12.77 6.18
C THR A 104 -16.92 13.78 5.27
N ASN A 105 -16.21 14.30 4.27
CA ASN A 105 -16.72 15.32 3.33
C ASN A 105 -16.50 14.95 1.85
N GLY A 106 -15.97 13.77 1.57
CA GLY A 106 -15.65 13.32 0.22
C GLY A 106 -14.57 12.22 0.27
N TYR A 107 -14.06 11.84 -0.87
CA TYR A 107 -13.01 10.83 -0.93
C TYR A 107 -11.98 11.15 -2.02
N VAL A 108 -10.77 10.63 -1.85
CA VAL A 108 -9.72 10.62 -2.88
C VAL A 108 -9.79 9.29 -3.61
N TYR A 109 -9.82 9.35 -4.92
CA TYR A 109 -9.71 8.21 -5.81
C TYR A 109 -8.44 8.32 -6.65
N VAL A 110 -7.57 7.32 -6.56
CA VAL A 110 -6.37 7.20 -7.38
C VAL A 110 -6.53 5.96 -8.25
N PRO A 111 -6.68 6.12 -9.58
CA PRO A 111 -6.99 5.00 -10.47
C PRO A 111 -5.83 4.02 -10.62
N ALA A 112 -6.18 2.83 -11.08
CA ALA A 112 -5.24 1.75 -11.34
C ALA A 112 -4.31 2.03 -12.54
N PRO A 113 -3.04 1.65 -12.43
CA PRO A 113 -2.34 1.24 -11.22
C PRO A 113 -1.93 2.47 -10.39
N TRP A 114 -2.49 2.61 -9.20
CA TRP A 114 -2.37 3.83 -8.40
C TRP A 114 -0.91 4.24 -8.09
N TRP A 115 0.02 3.31 -8.08
CA TRP A 115 1.46 3.56 -7.86
C TRP A 115 2.22 4.03 -9.11
N LYS A 116 1.53 4.10 -10.27
CA LYS A 116 2.08 4.57 -11.56
C LYS A 116 1.18 5.55 -12.29
N THR A 117 0.08 5.98 -11.67
CA THR A 117 -0.85 6.93 -12.29
C THR A 117 -0.29 8.35 -12.25
N ASP A 118 -0.71 9.18 -13.19
CA ASP A 118 -0.34 10.60 -13.30
C ASP A 118 -1.45 11.55 -12.81
N TYR A 119 -2.53 11.02 -12.28
CA TYR A 119 -3.61 11.84 -11.72
C TYR A 119 -4.32 11.15 -10.56
N PHE A 120 -5.01 11.97 -9.75
CA PHE A 120 -5.99 11.53 -8.78
C PHE A 120 -7.19 12.47 -8.77
N GLU A 121 -8.30 12.02 -8.22
CA GLU A 121 -9.52 12.79 -8.10
C GLU A 121 -9.92 12.97 -6.63
N VAL A 122 -10.41 14.15 -6.31
CA VAL A 122 -11.18 14.39 -5.09
C VAL A 122 -12.63 14.42 -5.49
N ARG A 123 -13.41 13.51 -4.96
CA ARG A 123 -14.81 13.32 -5.30
C ARG A 123 -15.70 13.62 -4.10
N TYR A 124 -16.80 14.28 -4.39
CA TYR A 124 -17.80 14.71 -3.41
C TYR A 124 -19.16 14.06 -3.72
N GLU A 125 -20.12 14.17 -2.79
CA GLU A 125 -21.50 13.75 -3.01
C GLU A 125 -22.11 14.45 -4.24
N ASN A 126 -21.88 15.77 -4.34
CA ASN A 126 -22.20 16.51 -5.55
C ASN A 126 -21.09 16.34 -6.60
N ALA A 127 -21.34 15.54 -7.61
CA ALA A 127 -20.36 15.22 -8.66
C ALA A 127 -19.86 16.46 -9.45
N THR A 128 -20.62 17.56 -9.44
CA THR A 128 -20.19 18.82 -10.11
C THR A 128 -19.03 19.51 -9.39
N GLU A 129 -18.76 19.15 -8.13
CA GLU A 129 -17.69 19.68 -7.32
C GLU A 129 -16.41 18.84 -7.42
N ASN A 130 -16.45 17.71 -8.13
CA ASN A 130 -15.31 16.82 -8.29
C ASN A 130 -14.12 17.55 -8.93
N LYS A 131 -12.93 17.27 -8.41
CA LYS A 131 -11.67 17.90 -8.87
C LYS A 131 -10.68 16.82 -9.25
N ARG A 132 -10.08 16.96 -10.42
CA ARG A 132 -8.99 16.11 -10.89
C ARG A 132 -7.67 16.86 -10.80
N TYR A 133 -6.65 16.21 -10.26
CA TYR A 133 -5.31 16.76 -10.10
C TYR A 133 -4.34 15.90 -10.92
N PHE A 134 -3.59 16.54 -11.80
CA PHE A 134 -2.57 15.89 -12.61
C PHE A 134 -1.19 16.09 -12.01
N TYR A 135 -0.42 15.02 -11.97
CA TYR A 135 0.94 15.03 -11.50
C TYR A 135 1.79 14.09 -12.37
N GLN A 136 2.41 14.67 -13.40
CA GLN A 136 3.21 13.89 -14.33
C GLN A 136 4.50 13.38 -13.67
N LEU A 137 4.65 12.06 -13.58
CA LEU A 137 5.87 11.42 -13.14
C LEU A 137 6.86 11.33 -14.29
N ASN A 138 8.04 11.95 -14.16
CA ASN A 138 9.14 11.78 -15.10
C ASN A 138 9.89 10.48 -14.80
N GLY A 139 9.62 9.42 -15.56
CA GLY A 139 10.23 8.09 -15.40
C GLY A 139 9.87 7.48 -14.03
N GLU A 140 9.21 6.45 -13.96
CA GLU A 140 8.76 5.57 -12.84
C GLU A 140 9.07 5.99 -11.37
N GLY A 141 9.43 7.24 -11.11
CA GLY A 141 9.68 7.78 -9.77
C GLY A 141 11.13 7.65 -9.24
N ILE A 142 11.95 6.75 -9.75
CA ILE A 142 13.34 6.49 -9.28
C ILE A 142 14.20 7.75 -9.28
N ARG A 143 14.01 8.62 -10.25
CA ARG A 143 14.68 9.90 -10.34
C ARG A 143 14.50 10.76 -9.08
N TYR A 144 13.31 10.80 -8.54
CA TYR A 144 13.01 11.60 -7.34
C TYR A 144 13.65 10.98 -6.09
N GLU A 145 13.70 9.66 -6.01
CA GLU A 145 14.39 8.95 -4.93
C GLU A 145 15.88 9.24 -4.93
N ILE A 146 16.53 9.18 -6.10
CA ILE A 146 17.95 9.50 -6.24
C ILE A 146 18.23 10.95 -5.82
N VAL A 147 17.43 11.91 -6.30
CA VAL A 147 17.59 13.33 -5.94
C VAL A 147 17.38 13.54 -4.43
N ALA A 148 16.38 12.90 -3.84
CA ALA A 148 16.13 12.97 -2.40
C ALA A 148 17.30 12.38 -1.59
N PHE A 149 17.84 11.23 -2.03
CA PHE A 149 19.00 10.60 -1.41
C PHE A 149 20.25 11.48 -1.46
N VAL A 150 20.58 12.02 -2.65
CA VAL A 150 21.74 12.92 -2.83
C VAL A 150 21.63 14.13 -1.90
N LYS A 151 20.45 14.80 -1.88
CA LYS A 151 20.21 15.92 -0.97
C LYS A 151 20.35 15.54 0.51
N ALA A 152 19.92 14.34 0.88
CA ALA A 152 20.07 13.86 2.27
C ALA A 152 21.55 13.71 2.63
N VAL A 153 22.37 13.14 1.73
CA VAL A 153 23.83 12.99 1.93
C VAL A 153 24.51 14.36 2.01
N GLU A 154 24.22 15.26 1.08
CA GLU A 154 24.81 16.61 1.05
C GLU A 154 24.49 17.43 2.30
N ASN A 155 23.27 17.34 2.79
CA ASN A 155 22.83 18.11 3.96
C ASN A 155 23.06 17.40 5.29
N GLY A 156 23.55 16.16 5.30
CA GLY A 156 23.73 15.34 6.51
C GLY A 156 22.41 15.06 7.25
N LYS A 157 21.26 15.13 6.57
CA LYS A 157 19.93 14.92 7.13
C LYS A 157 19.16 13.92 6.31
N MET A 158 18.47 12.99 6.98
CA MET A 158 17.53 12.09 6.31
C MET A 158 16.39 12.88 5.65
N THR A 159 15.88 12.35 4.52
CA THR A 159 14.71 12.94 3.87
C THR A 159 13.47 12.70 4.71
N ASP A 160 12.58 13.69 4.80
CA ASP A 160 11.32 13.58 5.55
C ASP A 160 10.20 12.89 4.73
N CYS A 161 10.50 12.33 3.55
CA CYS A 161 9.50 11.72 2.69
C CYS A 161 8.79 10.52 3.32
N VAL A 162 9.56 9.64 3.99
CA VAL A 162 9.04 8.51 4.76
C VAL A 162 9.80 8.45 6.08
N SER A 163 9.08 8.57 7.20
CA SER A 163 9.71 8.51 8.51
C SER A 163 10.26 7.09 8.79
N GLN A 164 11.33 7.01 9.60
CA GLN A 164 11.88 5.72 10.06
C GLN A 164 10.84 4.88 10.82
N GLY A 165 9.92 5.54 11.54
CA GLY A 165 8.82 4.87 12.25
C GLY A 165 7.90 4.12 11.30
N ILE A 166 7.48 4.78 10.21
CA ILE A 166 6.65 4.14 9.16
C ILE A 166 7.40 2.98 8.51
N SER A 167 8.65 3.18 8.10
CA SER A 167 9.45 2.11 7.47
C SER A 167 9.61 0.89 8.39
N ARG A 168 9.87 1.12 9.67
CA ARG A 168 9.98 0.05 10.67
C ARG A 168 8.66 -0.69 10.86
N GLU A 169 7.53 0.02 10.92
CA GLU A 169 6.22 -0.59 11.07
C GLU A 169 5.82 -1.40 9.83
N ILE A 170 6.10 -0.92 8.62
CA ILE A 170 5.92 -1.69 7.38
C ILE A 170 6.70 -3.01 7.46
N CYS A 171 7.98 -2.96 7.80
CA CYS A 171 8.80 -4.18 7.95
C CYS A 171 8.21 -5.15 8.97
N LYS A 172 7.75 -4.67 10.12
CA LYS A 172 7.11 -5.47 11.16
C LYS A 172 5.83 -6.15 10.65
N VAL A 173 4.97 -5.40 9.94
CA VAL A 173 3.70 -5.93 9.40
C VAL A 173 3.96 -7.02 8.34
N VAL A 174 4.82 -6.76 7.36
CA VAL A 174 5.08 -7.75 6.29
C VAL A 174 5.79 -9.01 6.80
N SER A 175 6.54 -8.90 7.90
CA SER A 175 7.23 -10.02 8.55
C SER A 175 6.34 -10.84 9.47
N LYS A 176 5.12 -10.39 9.78
CA LYS A 176 4.24 -11.07 10.72
C LYS A 176 3.82 -12.44 10.18
N ARG A 177 4.00 -13.49 11.00
CA ARG A 177 3.70 -14.89 10.64
C ARG A 177 2.30 -15.36 11.02
N GLU A 178 1.66 -14.69 11.99
CA GLU A 178 0.30 -14.98 12.41
C GLU A 178 -0.68 -14.54 11.33
N ARG A 179 -1.20 -15.50 10.56
CA ARG A 179 -2.11 -15.28 9.44
C ARG A 179 -3.21 -16.31 9.41
N THR A 180 -4.43 -15.89 9.12
CA THR A 180 -5.54 -16.81 8.85
C THR A 180 -5.39 -17.35 7.44
N GLU A 181 -5.29 -18.68 7.30
CA GLU A 181 -5.28 -19.34 6.00
C GLU A 181 -6.67 -19.30 5.37
N ILE A 182 -6.73 -18.91 4.11
CA ILE A 182 -7.89 -19.09 3.24
C ILE A 182 -7.59 -20.28 2.34
N LYS A 183 -8.36 -21.35 2.49
CA LYS A 183 -8.26 -22.51 1.58
C LYS A 183 -8.92 -22.15 0.26
N ALA A 184 -8.17 -22.33 -0.82
CA ALA A 184 -8.67 -22.17 -2.18
C ALA A 184 -9.48 -23.40 -2.62
#